data_cc20814b6482e4e5b2881403f189b660
#
_entry.id   cc20814b6482e4e5b2881403f189b660
#
_cell.length_a   1.000
_cell.length_b   1.000
_cell.length_c   1.000
_cell.angle_alpha   90.00
_cell.angle_beta   90.00
_cell.angle_gamma   90.00
#
_symmetry.space_group_name_H-M   'P 1'
#
loop_
_entity.id
_entity.type
_entity.pdbx_description
1 polymer ?
#
loop_
_entity_poly.entity_id
_entity_poly.type
_entity_poly.pdbx_seq_one_letter_code
_entity_poly.pdbx_strand_id
1 'polypeptide(L)'
;MSLPLLPPTAVPPSVADGTLSAAAERAYRVFGAELAAEVGLQLSLPQVAIATAQVFLQRYLHAASLRSVDAHWVVMGALYLAGKVEECCRAMRPIVNATFAAMQRRKGRGAGAAPLLGGRLYLHWKGALIRAEREILRALGFQVYAGVSGQHAHKFLLYFVRVLGGSAPLAQAAWSALNDSLRLDLCLRFPPEVIAAGAIALGAQRVGCALPSGVPWHEVFGASAQALAAVTREVEALYAAAEPIGWLPSVRPEWSAREEEEGEGEGE
;
A
#
# COMPACT_ATOMS: atom_id res chain seq x y z
N MET A 1 7.45 18.55 -10.39
CA MET A 1 6.19 18.55 -11.16
C MET A 1 5.20 17.71 -10.36
N SER A 2 4.07 18.28 -9.89
CA SER A 2 3.07 17.53 -9.11
C SER A 2 2.15 16.76 -10.07
N LEU A 3 1.79 15.53 -9.68
CA LEU A 3 0.77 14.76 -10.41
C LEU A 3 -0.61 15.37 -10.14
N PRO A 4 -1.55 15.36 -11.10
CA PRO A 4 -2.91 15.78 -10.84
C PRO A 4 -3.59 14.81 -9.86
N LEU A 5 -4.43 15.34 -8.98
CA LEU A 5 -5.28 14.53 -8.10
C LEU A 5 -6.33 13.78 -8.93
N LEU A 6 -6.60 12.55 -8.55
CA LEU A 6 -7.68 11.78 -9.17
C LEU A 6 -9.05 12.30 -8.72
N PRO A 7 -10.00 12.45 -9.66
CA PRO A 7 -11.36 12.78 -9.30
C PRO A 7 -12.02 11.63 -8.51
N PRO A 8 -13.01 11.92 -7.64
CA PRO A 8 -13.74 10.89 -6.89
C PRO A 8 -14.46 9.85 -7.77
N THR A 9 -14.70 10.20 -9.03
CA THR A 9 -15.38 9.35 -10.04
C THR A 9 -14.41 8.52 -10.87
N ALA A 10 -13.10 8.54 -10.58
CA ALA A 10 -12.13 7.75 -11.31
C ALA A 10 -12.42 6.25 -11.14
N VAL A 11 -12.62 5.56 -12.26
CA VAL A 11 -12.87 4.12 -12.29
C VAL A 11 -11.55 3.41 -12.59
N PRO A 12 -11.10 2.48 -11.71
CA PRO A 12 -9.89 1.70 -11.98
C PRO A 12 -10.02 0.85 -13.25
N PRO A 13 -8.94 0.67 -14.03
CA PRO A 13 -8.96 -0.11 -15.28
C PRO A 13 -9.48 -1.54 -15.11
N SER A 14 -9.18 -2.22 -14.00
CA SER A 14 -9.69 -3.57 -13.71
C SER A 14 -11.20 -3.64 -13.55
N VAL A 15 -11.82 -2.53 -13.16
CA VAL A 15 -13.29 -2.42 -13.09
C VAL A 15 -13.86 -2.03 -14.46
N ALA A 16 -13.20 -1.10 -15.14
CA ALA A 16 -13.63 -0.61 -16.45
C ALA A 16 -13.61 -1.71 -17.52
N ASP A 17 -12.65 -2.63 -17.48
CA ASP A 17 -12.54 -3.74 -18.43
C ASP A 17 -13.30 -5.01 -17.98
N GLY A 18 -14.03 -4.96 -16.87
CA GLY A 18 -14.83 -6.07 -16.34
C GLY A 18 -14.01 -7.20 -15.71
N THR A 19 -12.71 -7.03 -15.50
CA THR A 19 -11.86 -8.05 -14.84
C THR A 19 -12.27 -8.26 -13.38
N LEU A 20 -12.63 -7.18 -12.69
CA LEU A 20 -13.04 -7.20 -11.29
C LEU A 20 -14.31 -6.35 -11.07
N SER A 21 -15.10 -6.72 -10.07
CA SER A 21 -16.11 -5.80 -9.53
C SER A 21 -15.42 -4.69 -8.72
N ALA A 22 -16.09 -3.57 -8.50
CA ALA A 22 -15.57 -2.47 -7.67
C ALA A 22 -15.24 -2.94 -6.22
N ALA A 23 -16.05 -3.84 -5.66
CA ALA A 23 -15.79 -4.41 -4.35
C ALA A 23 -14.56 -5.32 -4.34
N ALA A 24 -14.39 -6.16 -5.36
CA ALA A 24 -13.22 -7.01 -5.49
C ALA A 24 -11.94 -6.18 -5.73
N GLU A 25 -11.99 -5.16 -6.56
CA GLU A 25 -10.86 -4.26 -6.80
C GLU A 25 -10.41 -3.59 -5.50
N ARG A 26 -11.35 -3.08 -4.71
CA ARG A 26 -11.07 -2.52 -3.38
C ARG A 26 -10.43 -3.56 -2.44
N ALA A 27 -10.89 -4.81 -2.48
CA ALA A 27 -10.29 -5.89 -1.68
C ALA A 27 -8.85 -6.18 -2.10
N TYR A 28 -8.56 -6.27 -3.40
CA TYR A 28 -7.17 -6.45 -3.90
C TYR A 28 -6.26 -5.28 -3.55
N ARG A 29 -6.78 -4.06 -3.56
CA ARG A 29 -6.08 -2.85 -3.15
C ARG A 29 -5.64 -2.90 -1.69
N VAL A 30 -6.59 -3.19 -0.79
CA VAL A 30 -6.32 -3.33 0.64
C VAL A 30 -5.36 -4.49 0.90
N PHE A 31 -5.64 -5.66 0.32
CA PHE A 31 -4.79 -6.85 0.43
C PHE A 31 -3.34 -6.57 -0.03
N GLY A 32 -3.18 -5.95 -1.19
CA GLY A 32 -1.86 -5.64 -1.73
C GLY A 32 -1.08 -4.65 -0.86
N ALA A 33 -1.76 -3.62 -0.32
CA ALA A 33 -1.14 -2.65 0.58
C ALA A 33 -0.73 -3.29 1.92
N GLU A 34 -1.55 -4.19 2.47
CA GLU A 34 -1.21 -4.96 3.67
C GLU A 34 -0.04 -5.92 3.43
N LEU A 35 -0.04 -6.62 2.29
CA LEU A 35 1.05 -7.50 1.92
C LEU A 35 2.37 -6.71 1.76
N ALA A 36 2.32 -5.51 1.15
CA ALA A 36 3.48 -4.64 1.03
C ALA A 36 4.04 -4.22 2.40
N ALA A 37 3.16 -3.87 3.35
CA ALA A 37 3.57 -3.53 4.71
C ALA A 37 4.17 -4.74 5.44
N GLU A 38 3.53 -5.91 5.38
CA GLU A 38 4.00 -7.15 6.00
C GLU A 38 5.39 -7.54 5.50
N VAL A 39 5.57 -7.59 4.18
CA VAL A 39 6.85 -7.94 3.55
C VAL A 39 7.92 -6.89 3.83
N GLY A 40 7.55 -5.60 3.77
CA GLY A 40 8.46 -4.50 4.06
C GLY A 40 8.99 -4.54 5.49
N LEU A 41 8.12 -4.79 6.47
CA LEU A 41 8.49 -4.98 7.88
C LEU A 41 9.41 -6.19 8.07
N GLN A 42 9.08 -7.32 7.43
CA GLN A 42 9.90 -8.54 7.47
C GLN A 42 11.31 -8.33 6.90
N LEU A 43 11.44 -7.47 5.89
CA LEU A 43 12.71 -7.07 5.29
C LEU A 43 13.42 -5.94 6.07
N SER A 44 12.83 -5.46 7.17
CA SER A 44 13.33 -4.30 7.93
C SER A 44 13.56 -3.09 7.02
N LEU A 45 12.62 -2.82 6.12
CA LEU A 45 12.63 -1.61 5.30
C LEU A 45 12.19 -0.41 6.14
N PRO A 46 12.77 0.78 5.92
CA PRO A 46 12.28 1.99 6.56
C PRO A 46 10.84 2.29 6.12
N GLN A 47 10.07 2.92 7.02
CA GLN A 47 8.65 3.23 6.77
C GLN A 47 8.42 4.02 5.47
N VAL A 48 9.36 4.90 5.09
CA VAL A 48 9.27 5.66 3.84
C VAL A 48 9.25 4.73 2.62
N ALA A 49 10.09 3.70 2.60
CA ALA A 49 10.12 2.75 1.48
C ALA A 49 8.86 1.88 1.42
N ILE A 50 8.32 1.49 2.57
CA ILE A 50 7.04 0.76 2.64
C ILE A 50 5.91 1.66 2.11
N ALA A 51 5.84 2.90 2.56
CA ALA A 51 4.84 3.87 2.10
C ALA A 51 4.97 4.15 0.59
N THR A 52 6.19 4.30 0.07
CA THR A 52 6.45 4.48 -1.37
C THR A 52 5.99 3.26 -2.16
N ALA A 53 6.23 2.04 -1.68
CA ALA A 53 5.75 0.82 -2.32
C ALA A 53 4.21 0.77 -2.36
N GLN A 54 3.55 1.13 -1.26
CA GLN A 54 2.09 1.22 -1.21
C GLN A 54 1.55 2.28 -2.17
N VAL A 55 2.19 3.45 -2.26
CA VAL A 55 1.81 4.48 -3.24
C VAL A 55 1.99 3.99 -4.68
N PHE A 56 3.07 3.28 -5.00
CA PHE A 56 3.27 2.70 -6.34
C PHE A 56 2.19 1.68 -6.67
N LEU A 57 1.80 0.85 -5.71
CA LEU A 57 0.68 -0.07 -5.86
C LEU A 57 -0.62 0.69 -6.17
N GLN A 58 -0.96 1.71 -5.37
CA GLN A 58 -2.17 2.51 -5.57
C GLN A 58 -2.19 3.15 -6.96
N ARG A 59 -1.07 3.75 -7.37
CA ARG A 59 -0.92 4.37 -8.68
C ARG A 59 -1.03 3.35 -9.82
N TYR A 60 -0.41 2.18 -9.67
CA TYR A 60 -0.49 1.10 -10.64
C TYR A 60 -1.93 0.64 -10.87
N LEU A 61 -2.69 0.41 -9.78
CA LEU A 61 -4.09 -0.02 -9.84
C LEU A 61 -5.02 0.99 -10.51
N HIS A 62 -4.64 2.28 -10.54
CA HIS A 62 -5.34 3.32 -11.29
C HIS A 62 -4.80 3.54 -12.71
N ALA A 63 -3.64 2.99 -13.05
CA ALA A 63 -3.03 3.14 -14.36
C ALA A 63 -3.16 1.90 -15.25
N ALA A 64 -3.24 0.70 -14.64
CA ALA A 64 -3.26 -0.57 -15.35
C ALA A 64 -4.20 -1.58 -14.69
N SER A 65 -4.73 -2.49 -15.51
CA SER A 65 -5.57 -3.59 -15.04
C SER A 65 -4.73 -4.73 -14.47
N LEU A 66 -5.23 -5.37 -13.41
CA LEU A 66 -4.70 -6.61 -12.84
C LEU A 66 -4.78 -7.81 -13.82
N ARG A 67 -5.42 -7.62 -14.98
CA ARG A 67 -5.36 -8.57 -16.09
C ARG A 67 -3.94 -8.71 -16.68
N SER A 68 -3.10 -7.67 -16.55
CA SER A 68 -1.75 -7.65 -17.11
C SER A 68 -0.71 -8.26 -16.18
N VAL A 69 -0.79 -7.94 -14.88
CA VAL A 69 0.11 -8.45 -13.84
C VAL A 69 -0.68 -8.69 -12.57
N ASP A 70 -0.50 -9.83 -11.96
CA ASP A 70 -1.16 -10.19 -10.72
C ASP A 70 -0.78 -9.26 -9.55
N ALA A 71 -1.73 -9.02 -8.64
CA ALA A 71 -1.54 -8.13 -7.49
C ALA A 71 -0.32 -8.51 -6.62
N HIS A 72 -0.08 -9.80 -6.45
CA HIS A 72 1.07 -10.31 -5.67
C HIS A 72 2.41 -9.92 -6.30
N TRP A 73 2.50 -10.03 -7.63
CA TRP A 73 3.69 -9.61 -8.38
C TRP A 73 3.86 -8.09 -8.36
N VAL A 74 2.75 -7.34 -8.46
CA VAL A 74 2.78 -5.87 -8.35
C VAL A 74 3.34 -5.44 -7.00
N VAL A 75 2.91 -6.06 -5.90
CA VAL A 75 3.44 -5.77 -4.56
C VAL A 75 4.95 -6.01 -4.49
N MET A 76 5.41 -7.15 -4.99
CA MET A 76 6.83 -7.51 -4.98
C MET A 76 7.66 -6.54 -5.83
N GLY A 77 7.18 -6.18 -7.03
CA GLY A 77 7.81 -5.21 -7.91
C GLY A 77 7.82 -3.79 -7.31
N ALA A 78 6.72 -3.39 -6.64
CA ALA A 78 6.62 -2.10 -5.98
C ALA A 78 7.60 -1.96 -4.80
N LEU A 79 7.76 -3.00 -3.98
CA LEU A 79 8.75 -3.02 -2.90
C LEU A 79 10.19 -2.94 -3.43
N TYR A 80 10.48 -3.66 -4.50
CA TYR A 80 11.80 -3.63 -5.12
C TYR A 80 12.12 -2.25 -5.71
N LEU A 81 11.16 -1.65 -6.42
CA LEU A 81 11.30 -0.32 -6.99
C LEU A 81 11.40 0.76 -5.91
N ALA A 82 10.56 0.68 -4.87
CA ALA A 82 10.58 1.62 -3.75
C ALA A 82 11.93 1.59 -3.01
N GLY A 83 12.51 0.40 -2.81
CA GLY A 83 13.83 0.27 -2.22
C GLY A 83 14.92 0.99 -3.04
N LYS A 84 14.80 1.01 -4.37
CA LYS A 84 15.73 1.75 -5.24
C LYS A 84 15.51 3.26 -5.13
N VAL A 85 14.26 3.71 -5.14
CA VAL A 85 13.88 5.14 -5.10
C VAL A 85 14.26 5.77 -3.77
N GLU A 86 14.07 5.05 -2.67
CA GLU A 86 14.38 5.51 -1.30
C GLU A 86 15.81 5.16 -0.85
N GLU A 87 16.69 4.78 -1.79
CA GLU A 87 18.10 4.48 -1.53
C GLU A 87 18.34 3.41 -0.43
N CYS A 88 17.38 2.53 -0.21
CA CYS A 88 17.46 1.42 0.75
C CYS A 88 17.33 0.06 0.07
N CYS A 89 18.03 -0.12 -1.05
CA CYS A 89 17.98 -1.29 -1.89
C CYS A 89 18.12 -2.61 -1.12
N ARG A 90 17.30 -3.58 -1.49
CA ARG A 90 17.45 -4.98 -1.10
C ARG A 90 17.72 -5.82 -2.33
N ALA A 91 18.51 -6.88 -2.19
CA ALA A 91 18.68 -7.84 -3.26
C ALA A 91 17.35 -8.53 -3.60
N MET A 92 17.21 -9.04 -4.82
CA MET A 92 15.96 -9.68 -5.26
C MET A 92 15.59 -10.90 -4.42
N ARG A 93 16.57 -11.74 -4.03
CA ARG A 93 16.34 -12.99 -3.31
C ARG A 93 15.62 -12.78 -1.95
N PRO A 94 16.05 -11.88 -1.05
CA PRO A 94 15.30 -11.57 0.16
C PRO A 94 13.85 -11.13 -0.11
N ILE A 95 13.61 -10.27 -1.11
CA ILE A 95 12.27 -9.78 -1.45
C ILE A 95 11.39 -10.93 -1.93
N VAL A 96 11.89 -11.75 -2.84
CA VAL A 96 11.21 -12.94 -3.36
C VAL A 96 10.84 -13.89 -2.22
N ASN A 97 11.79 -14.26 -1.37
CA ASN A 97 11.56 -15.19 -0.27
C ASN A 97 10.58 -14.63 0.77
N ALA A 98 10.71 -13.35 1.14
CA ALA A 98 9.80 -12.71 2.09
C ALA A 98 8.36 -12.63 1.54
N THR A 99 8.20 -12.28 0.26
CA THR A 99 6.87 -12.24 -0.38
C THR A 99 6.26 -13.63 -0.45
N PHE A 100 7.02 -14.64 -0.88
CA PHE A 100 6.57 -16.02 -0.90
C PHE A 100 6.14 -16.51 0.49
N ALA A 101 6.96 -16.28 1.50
CA ALA A 101 6.66 -16.65 2.88
C ALA A 101 5.39 -15.98 3.40
N ALA A 102 5.21 -14.68 3.14
CA ALA A 102 4.00 -13.94 3.51
C ALA A 102 2.75 -14.51 2.82
N MET A 103 2.85 -14.84 1.53
CA MET A 103 1.76 -15.46 0.79
C MET A 103 1.41 -16.84 1.33
N GLN A 104 2.39 -17.70 1.65
CA GLN A 104 2.14 -19.02 2.24
C GLN A 104 1.44 -18.91 3.60
N ARG A 105 1.86 -17.98 4.46
CA ARG A 105 1.17 -17.73 5.74
C ARG A 105 -0.29 -17.34 5.53
N ARG A 106 -0.57 -16.44 4.59
CA ARG A 106 -1.93 -15.97 4.27
C ARG A 106 -2.81 -17.06 3.65
N LYS A 107 -2.20 -18.01 2.92
CA LYS A 107 -2.87 -19.23 2.43
C LYS A 107 -3.15 -20.27 3.55
N GLY A 108 -2.72 -20.01 4.79
CA GLY A 108 -2.80 -21.00 5.88
C GLY A 108 -1.82 -22.17 5.74
N ARG A 109 -0.87 -22.06 4.82
CA ARG A 109 0.18 -23.07 4.59
C ARG A 109 1.44 -22.67 5.39
N GLY A 110 1.61 -23.27 6.57
CA GLY A 110 2.86 -23.20 7.32
C GLY A 110 2.86 -22.33 8.56
N ALA A 111 2.85 -22.96 9.72
CA ALA A 111 3.21 -22.38 11.01
C ALA A 111 4.74 -22.39 11.25
N GLY A 112 5.54 -22.90 10.29
CA GLY A 112 7.00 -22.98 10.36
C GLY A 112 7.70 -21.96 9.47
N ALA A 113 9.04 -21.91 9.52
CA ALA A 113 9.83 -21.12 8.59
C ALA A 113 9.54 -21.58 7.15
N ALA A 114 9.00 -20.68 6.32
CA ALA A 114 8.78 -21.00 4.93
C ALA A 114 10.12 -21.39 4.28
N PRO A 115 10.17 -22.46 3.48
CA PRO A 115 11.40 -22.87 2.82
C PRO A 115 11.92 -21.74 1.92
N LEU A 116 13.24 -21.58 1.88
CA LEU A 116 13.86 -20.67 0.93
C LEU A 116 13.62 -21.20 -0.48
N LEU A 117 13.11 -20.34 -1.35
CA LEU A 117 12.92 -20.69 -2.75
C LEU A 117 14.25 -21.02 -3.41
N GLY A 118 14.32 -22.18 -4.07
CA GLY A 118 15.45 -22.67 -4.83
C GLY A 118 15.10 -22.92 -6.30
N GLY A 119 16.07 -23.46 -7.04
CA GLY A 119 15.87 -24.04 -8.36
C GLY A 119 15.05 -23.21 -9.36
N ARG A 120 14.18 -23.90 -10.07
CA ARG A 120 13.31 -23.33 -11.11
C ARG A 120 12.27 -22.38 -10.53
N LEU A 121 11.71 -22.69 -9.36
CA LEU A 121 10.68 -21.87 -8.71
C LEU A 121 11.24 -20.48 -8.36
N TYR A 122 12.45 -20.41 -7.81
CA TYR A 122 13.10 -19.12 -7.59
C TYR A 122 13.29 -18.31 -8.88
N LEU A 123 13.71 -18.96 -9.96
CA LEU A 123 13.91 -18.29 -11.26
C LEU A 123 12.59 -17.75 -11.82
N HIS A 124 11.49 -18.50 -11.65
CA HIS A 124 10.14 -18.05 -12.02
C HIS A 124 9.75 -16.77 -11.26
N TRP A 125 9.86 -16.80 -9.93
CA TRP A 125 9.54 -15.65 -9.08
C TRP A 125 10.43 -14.44 -9.33
N LYS A 126 11.71 -14.66 -9.54
CA LYS A 126 12.65 -13.60 -9.94
C LYS A 126 12.24 -12.98 -11.28
N GLY A 127 11.86 -13.79 -12.25
CA GLY A 127 11.35 -13.32 -13.54
C GLY A 127 10.06 -12.51 -13.39
N ALA A 128 9.14 -12.93 -12.51
CA ALA A 128 7.92 -12.21 -12.20
C ALA A 128 8.19 -10.85 -11.55
N LEU A 129 9.15 -10.78 -10.60
CA LEU A 129 9.59 -9.53 -9.99
C LEU A 129 10.08 -8.53 -11.04
N ILE A 130 10.97 -8.97 -11.94
CA ILE A 130 11.54 -8.09 -12.99
C ILE A 130 10.45 -7.62 -13.95
N ARG A 131 9.50 -8.49 -14.31
CA ARG A 131 8.36 -8.11 -15.14
C ARG A 131 7.48 -7.09 -14.44
N ALA A 132 7.14 -7.33 -13.18
CA ALA A 132 6.29 -6.44 -12.39
C ALA A 132 6.93 -5.05 -12.22
N GLU A 133 8.21 -4.96 -11.88
CA GLU A 133 8.92 -3.69 -11.82
C GLU A 133 8.84 -2.92 -13.14
N ARG A 134 9.10 -3.59 -14.26
CA ARG A 134 9.03 -2.96 -15.58
C ARG A 134 7.63 -2.49 -15.94
N GLU A 135 6.60 -3.28 -15.62
CA GLU A 135 5.21 -2.90 -15.88
C GLU A 135 4.76 -1.73 -14.99
N ILE A 136 5.20 -1.68 -13.72
CA ILE A 136 4.97 -0.53 -12.85
C ILE A 136 5.62 0.72 -13.46
N LEU A 137 6.91 0.67 -13.81
CA LEU A 137 7.61 1.81 -14.42
C LEU A 137 6.91 2.29 -15.69
N ARG A 138 6.46 1.36 -16.56
CA ARG A 138 5.73 1.68 -17.78
C ARG A 138 4.39 2.33 -17.49
N ALA A 139 3.59 1.75 -16.59
CA ALA A 139 2.28 2.27 -16.20
C ALA A 139 2.36 3.65 -15.55
N LEU A 140 3.43 3.91 -14.78
CA LEU A 140 3.67 5.21 -14.15
C LEU A 140 4.39 6.22 -15.05
N GLY A 141 4.71 5.88 -16.30
CA GLY A 141 5.46 6.75 -17.20
C GLY A 141 6.83 7.16 -16.65
N PHE A 142 7.48 6.27 -15.89
CA PHE A 142 8.76 6.50 -15.18
C PHE A 142 8.72 7.64 -14.15
N GLN A 143 7.52 8.07 -13.75
CA GLN A 143 7.37 9.08 -12.70
C GLN A 143 7.35 8.39 -11.33
N VAL A 144 8.51 8.20 -10.75
CA VAL A 144 8.73 7.48 -9.49
C VAL A 144 8.64 8.37 -8.25
N TYR A 145 7.76 9.37 -8.28
CA TYR A 145 7.56 10.26 -7.13
C TYR A 145 6.55 9.64 -6.13
N ALA A 146 6.83 9.82 -4.84
CA ALA A 146 5.90 9.48 -3.78
C ALA A 146 4.69 10.43 -3.81
N GLY A 147 3.49 9.89 -4.10
CA GLY A 147 2.25 10.64 -4.12
C GLY A 147 2.19 11.78 -5.15
N VAL A 148 1.19 12.63 -5.00
CA VAL A 148 0.86 13.72 -5.92
C VAL A 148 1.90 14.85 -5.90
N SER A 149 2.44 15.17 -4.72
CA SER A 149 3.41 16.26 -4.51
C SER A 149 4.85 15.78 -4.40
N GLY A 150 5.13 14.48 -4.59
CA GLY A 150 6.45 13.89 -4.35
C GLY A 150 6.80 13.78 -2.87
N GLN A 151 5.82 13.93 -1.97
CA GLN A 151 6.03 13.87 -0.52
C GLN A 151 4.98 12.97 0.14
N HIS A 152 5.40 12.22 1.14
CA HIS A 152 4.50 11.44 1.98
C HIS A 152 3.84 12.30 3.05
N ALA A 153 2.60 11.98 3.40
CA ALA A 153 1.89 12.63 4.49
C ALA A 153 2.61 12.50 5.85
N HIS A 154 3.44 11.48 6.03
CA HIS A 154 4.30 11.29 7.21
C HIS A 154 5.22 12.48 7.49
N LYS A 155 5.67 13.19 6.45
CA LYS A 155 6.51 14.38 6.59
C LYS A 155 5.81 15.49 7.37
N PHE A 156 4.51 15.62 7.21
CA PHE A 156 3.71 16.69 7.81
C PHE A 156 3.20 16.33 9.20
N LEU A 157 2.91 15.04 9.44
CA LEU A 157 2.21 14.57 10.62
C LEU A 157 2.85 15.02 11.93
N LEU A 158 4.12 14.71 12.15
CA LEU A 158 4.81 15.04 13.41
C LEU A 158 4.96 16.55 13.61
N TYR A 159 5.15 17.28 12.52
CA TYR A 159 5.19 18.73 12.55
C TYR A 159 3.83 19.29 12.97
N PHE A 160 2.74 18.83 12.38
CA PHE A 160 1.39 19.29 12.73
C PHE A 160 1.03 18.95 14.16
N VAL A 161 1.32 17.72 14.62
CA VAL A 161 1.11 17.32 16.03
C VAL A 161 1.87 18.25 16.97
N ARG A 162 3.12 18.62 16.64
CA ARG A 162 3.91 19.52 17.46
C ARG A 162 3.32 20.94 17.49
N VAL A 163 2.89 21.47 16.37
CA VAL A 163 2.24 22.79 16.28
C VAL A 163 0.94 22.85 17.08
N LEU A 164 0.20 21.74 17.11
CA LEU A 164 -1.04 21.60 17.92
C LEU A 164 -0.77 21.37 19.41
N GLY A 165 0.48 21.32 19.85
CA GLY A 165 0.82 20.98 21.24
C GLY A 165 0.45 19.53 21.62
N GLY A 166 0.37 18.65 20.62
CA GLY A 166 -0.06 17.28 20.81
C GLY A 166 0.92 16.41 21.59
N SER A 167 0.39 15.41 22.29
CA SER A 167 1.14 14.45 23.09
C SER A 167 1.73 13.31 22.26
N ALA A 168 2.68 12.56 22.85
CA ALA A 168 3.22 11.34 22.21
C ALA A 168 2.16 10.27 21.90
N PRO A 169 1.16 9.98 22.77
CA PRO A 169 0.04 9.12 22.43
C PRO A 169 -0.75 9.57 21.20
N LEU A 170 -1.01 10.89 21.06
CA LEU A 170 -1.66 11.43 19.87
C LEU A 170 -0.80 11.21 18.61
N ALA A 171 0.50 11.49 18.70
CA ALA A 171 1.42 11.28 17.60
C ALA A 171 1.43 9.81 17.15
N GLN A 172 1.47 8.87 18.10
CA GLN A 172 1.46 7.44 17.80
C GLN A 172 0.13 6.98 17.17
N ALA A 173 -1.00 7.43 17.72
CA ALA A 173 -2.32 7.08 17.19
C ALA A 173 -2.52 7.65 15.77
N ALA A 174 -2.12 8.90 15.55
CA ALA A 174 -2.17 9.54 14.25
C ALA A 174 -1.22 8.87 13.24
N TRP A 175 -0.03 8.45 13.66
CA TRP A 175 0.90 7.70 12.82
C TRP A 175 0.30 6.37 12.36
N SER A 176 -0.35 5.65 13.27
CA SER A 176 -1.04 4.40 12.93
C SER A 176 -2.17 4.62 11.92
N ALA A 177 -3.02 5.64 12.16
CA ALA A 177 -4.10 5.99 11.23
C ALA A 177 -3.56 6.41 9.85
N LEU A 178 -2.41 7.09 9.81
CA LEU A 178 -1.76 7.46 8.57
C LEU A 178 -1.24 6.23 7.79
N ASN A 179 -0.62 5.27 8.49
CA ASN A 179 -0.21 4.02 7.87
C ASN A 179 -1.42 3.26 7.29
N ASP A 180 -2.54 3.23 8.02
CA ASP A 180 -3.76 2.59 7.55
C ASP A 180 -4.38 3.30 6.35
N SER A 181 -4.22 4.63 6.22
CA SER A 181 -4.70 5.39 5.07
C SER A 181 -4.04 4.96 3.75
N LEU A 182 -2.82 4.40 3.79
CA LEU A 182 -2.11 3.88 2.62
C LEU A 182 -2.68 2.55 2.09
N ARG A 183 -3.60 1.93 2.83
CA ARG A 183 -4.38 0.77 2.36
C ARG A 183 -5.45 1.18 1.35
N LEU A 184 -5.73 2.49 1.25
CA LEU A 184 -6.69 3.10 0.36
C LEU A 184 -5.98 3.98 -0.69
N ASP A 185 -6.72 4.44 -1.67
CA ASP A 185 -6.21 5.33 -2.72
C ASP A 185 -6.22 6.82 -2.34
N LEU A 186 -6.36 7.13 -1.05
CA LEU A 186 -6.42 8.50 -0.53
C LEU A 186 -5.22 9.33 -0.98
N CYS A 187 -4.03 8.72 -1.05
CA CYS A 187 -2.80 9.36 -1.51
C CYS A 187 -2.86 9.84 -2.98
N LEU A 188 -3.84 9.41 -3.76
CA LEU A 188 -4.04 9.83 -5.14
C LEU A 188 -5.15 10.89 -5.28
N ARG A 189 -6.04 10.99 -4.28
CA ARG A 189 -7.22 11.88 -4.30
C ARG A 189 -7.06 13.12 -3.44
N PHE A 190 -6.21 13.08 -2.45
CA PHE A 190 -6.01 14.17 -1.51
C PHE A 190 -4.54 14.58 -1.39
N PRO A 191 -4.26 15.87 -1.16
CA PRO A 191 -2.92 16.34 -0.81
C PRO A 191 -2.42 15.68 0.48
N PRO A 192 -1.11 15.48 0.63
CA PRO A 192 -0.53 14.82 1.80
C PRO A 192 -0.80 15.56 3.13
N GLU A 193 -0.93 16.88 3.09
CA GLU A 193 -1.29 17.70 4.25
C GLU A 193 -2.69 17.38 4.75
N VAL A 194 -3.64 17.18 3.84
CA VAL A 194 -5.03 16.83 4.16
C VAL A 194 -5.09 15.44 4.78
N ILE A 195 -4.34 14.48 4.24
CA ILE A 195 -4.28 13.11 4.79
C ILE A 195 -3.66 13.14 6.19
N ALA A 196 -2.60 13.91 6.40
CA ALA A 196 -1.97 14.07 7.71
C ALA A 196 -2.95 14.70 8.73
N ALA A 197 -3.70 15.74 8.33
CA ALA A 197 -4.74 16.33 9.18
C ALA A 197 -5.85 15.32 9.52
N GLY A 198 -6.30 14.53 8.54
CA GLY A 198 -7.28 13.46 8.76
C GLY A 198 -6.79 12.40 9.75
N ALA A 199 -5.54 11.98 9.61
CA ALA A 199 -4.92 11.04 10.54
C ALA A 199 -4.80 11.59 11.97
N ILE A 200 -4.54 12.89 12.14
CA ILE A 200 -4.53 13.57 13.45
C ILE A 200 -5.93 13.60 14.06
N ALA A 201 -6.96 13.92 13.27
CA ALA A 201 -8.34 13.93 13.74
C ALA A 201 -8.75 12.53 14.25
N LEU A 202 -8.45 11.47 13.50
CA LEU A 202 -8.71 10.08 13.91
C LEU A 202 -7.90 9.69 15.15
N GLY A 203 -6.61 10.07 15.20
CA GLY A 203 -5.76 9.82 16.35
C GLY A 203 -6.30 10.50 17.60
N ALA A 204 -6.75 11.76 17.51
CA ALA A 204 -7.33 12.52 18.59
C ALA A 204 -8.62 11.88 19.12
N GLN A 205 -9.50 11.44 18.22
CA GLN A 205 -10.71 10.70 18.58
C GLN A 205 -10.37 9.40 19.32
N ARG A 206 -9.39 8.65 18.85
CA ARG A 206 -8.98 7.37 19.43
C ARG A 206 -8.39 7.49 20.84
N VAL A 207 -7.60 8.55 21.10
CA VAL A 207 -6.98 8.78 22.42
C VAL A 207 -7.82 9.69 23.33
N GLY A 208 -8.98 10.17 22.87
CA GLY A 208 -9.82 11.08 23.63
C GLY A 208 -9.18 12.46 23.87
N CYS A 209 -8.35 12.93 22.92
CA CYS A 209 -7.67 14.21 23.01
C CYS A 209 -8.49 15.31 22.32
N ALA A 210 -8.78 16.40 23.03
CA ALA A 210 -9.43 17.56 22.42
C ALA A 210 -8.45 18.32 21.52
N LEU A 211 -8.85 18.58 20.29
CA LEU A 211 -8.14 19.46 19.35
C LEU A 211 -8.64 20.91 19.53
N PRO A 212 -7.84 21.94 19.15
CA PRO A 212 -8.24 23.34 19.29
C PRO A 212 -9.58 23.61 18.62
N SER A 213 -10.53 24.22 19.36
CA SER A 213 -11.89 24.50 18.88
C SER A 213 -12.10 25.97 18.47
N GLY A 214 -11.23 26.87 18.91
CA GLY A 214 -11.38 28.32 18.68
C GLY A 214 -11.02 28.79 17.26
N VAL A 215 -10.17 28.03 16.58
CA VAL A 215 -9.77 28.25 15.17
C VAL A 215 -9.89 26.92 14.46
N PRO A 216 -10.38 26.86 13.20
CA PRO A 216 -10.39 25.62 12.44
C PRO A 216 -8.96 25.19 12.12
N TRP A 217 -8.32 24.49 13.07
CA TRP A 217 -6.91 24.12 13.04
C TRP A 217 -6.51 23.42 11.74
N HIS A 218 -7.42 22.64 11.15
CA HIS A 218 -7.18 21.93 9.90
C HIS A 218 -7.01 22.87 8.71
N GLU A 219 -7.68 24.03 8.70
CA GLU A 219 -7.54 25.03 7.63
C GLU A 219 -6.16 25.69 7.65
N VAL A 220 -5.56 25.85 8.84
CA VAL A 220 -4.17 26.32 8.99
C VAL A 220 -3.19 25.41 8.27
N PHE A 221 -3.51 24.13 8.17
CA PHE A 221 -2.72 23.12 7.44
C PHE A 221 -3.23 22.86 6.02
N GLY A 222 -4.10 23.72 5.49
CA GLY A 222 -4.60 23.60 4.12
C GLY A 222 -5.68 22.53 3.90
N ALA A 223 -6.27 21.99 4.98
CA ALA A 223 -7.34 21.00 4.90
C ALA A 223 -8.70 21.66 5.09
N SER A 224 -9.56 21.66 4.07
CA SER A 224 -10.97 22.06 4.25
C SER A 224 -11.72 21.05 5.12
N ALA A 225 -12.77 21.52 5.82
CA ALA A 225 -13.62 20.65 6.64
C ALA A 225 -14.23 19.49 5.84
N GLN A 226 -14.59 19.73 4.58
CA GLN A 226 -15.14 18.71 3.68
C GLN A 226 -14.08 17.65 3.34
N ALA A 227 -12.87 18.04 3.00
CA ALA A 227 -11.78 17.13 2.67
C ALA A 227 -11.35 16.31 3.89
N LEU A 228 -11.26 16.96 5.07
CA LEU A 228 -10.99 16.30 6.34
C LEU A 228 -12.03 15.20 6.62
N ALA A 229 -13.33 15.56 6.55
CA ALA A 229 -14.42 14.62 6.78
C ALA A 229 -14.45 13.47 5.75
N ALA A 230 -14.03 13.72 4.51
CA ALA A 230 -13.95 12.68 3.51
C ALA A 230 -12.84 11.66 3.84
N VAL A 231 -11.64 12.13 4.21
CA VAL A 231 -10.50 11.28 4.58
C VAL A 231 -10.84 10.45 5.83
N THR A 232 -11.35 11.09 6.89
CA THR A 232 -11.67 10.39 8.16
C THR A 232 -12.73 9.32 7.94
N ARG A 233 -13.82 9.62 7.23
CA ARG A 233 -14.90 8.68 6.92
C ARG A 233 -14.41 7.44 6.17
N GLU A 234 -13.49 7.60 5.21
CA GLU A 234 -13.00 6.44 4.44
C GLU A 234 -12.08 5.54 5.27
N VAL A 235 -11.26 6.11 6.15
CA VAL A 235 -10.44 5.32 7.08
C VAL A 235 -11.33 4.66 8.15
N GLU A 236 -12.34 5.35 8.67
CA GLU A 236 -13.34 4.76 9.58
C GLU A 236 -14.10 3.61 8.92
N ALA A 237 -14.49 3.76 7.65
CA ALA A 237 -15.12 2.70 6.88
C ALA A 237 -14.19 1.48 6.68
N LEU A 238 -12.87 1.69 6.57
CA LEU A 238 -11.90 0.62 6.55
C LEU A 238 -11.87 -0.13 7.89
N TYR A 239 -11.96 0.57 9.02
CA TYR A 239 -11.98 -0.04 10.36
C TYR A 239 -13.31 -0.75 10.66
N ALA A 240 -14.40 -0.24 10.12
CA ALA A 240 -15.74 -0.86 10.25
C ALA A 240 -15.88 -2.14 9.41
N ALA A 241 -15.05 -2.34 8.38
CA ALA A 241 -15.02 -3.57 7.62
C ALA A 241 -14.46 -4.68 8.52
N ALA A 242 -15.34 -5.57 8.97
CA ALA A 242 -15.17 -6.40 10.16
C ALA A 242 -14.09 -7.49 10.07
N GLU A 243 -13.60 -7.84 8.88
CA GLU A 243 -12.63 -8.95 8.74
C GLU A 243 -11.37 -8.51 7.97
N PRO A 244 -10.18 -8.83 8.49
CA PRO A 244 -8.96 -8.67 7.74
C PRO A 244 -9.01 -9.56 6.50
N ILE A 245 -8.56 -9.04 5.36
CA ILE A 245 -8.51 -9.80 4.12
C ILE A 245 -7.35 -10.81 4.25
N GLY A 246 -7.70 -12.06 4.53
CA GLY A 246 -6.72 -13.14 4.73
C GLY A 246 -5.94 -13.43 3.45
N TRP A 247 -6.59 -14.09 2.50
CA TRP A 247 -6.02 -14.48 1.23
C TRP A 247 -6.96 -14.11 0.08
N LEU A 248 -6.39 -13.53 -0.98
CA LEU A 248 -7.07 -13.38 -2.26
C LEU A 248 -6.32 -14.20 -3.32
N PRO A 249 -7.03 -15.00 -4.12
CA PRO A 249 -6.42 -15.78 -5.18
C PRO A 249 -5.83 -14.88 -6.28
N SER A 250 -5.02 -15.45 -7.14
CA SER A 250 -4.61 -14.77 -8.37
C SER A 250 -5.83 -14.41 -9.22
N VAL A 251 -5.84 -13.22 -9.82
CA VAL A 251 -6.87 -12.81 -10.79
C VAL A 251 -6.88 -13.74 -12.02
N ARG A 252 -5.74 -14.38 -12.30
CA ARG A 252 -5.56 -15.36 -13.36
C ARG A 252 -5.18 -16.72 -12.78
N PRO A 253 -6.10 -17.68 -12.81
CA PRO A 253 -5.85 -19.03 -12.25
C PRO A 253 -4.62 -19.74 -12.83
N GLU A 254 -4.32 -19.50 -14.11
CA GLU A 254 -3.15 -20.09 -14.78
C GLU A 254 -1.80 -19.64 -14.18
N TRP A 255 -1.79 -18.55 -13.43
CA TRP A 255 -0.56 -18.12 -12.73
C TRP A 255 -0.37 -18.85 -11.41
N SER A 256 -1.46 -19.23 -10.74
CA SER A 256 -1.42 -20.07 -9.53
C SER A 256 -1.09 -21.53 -9.84
N ALA A 257 -1.60 -22.08 -10.95
CA ALA A 257 -1.36 -23.46 -11.36
C ALA A 257 0.13 -23.72 -11.63
N ARG A 258 0.84 -22.78 -12.27
CA ARG A 258 2.29 -22.91 -12.51
C ARG A 258 3.13 -22.91 -11.23
N GLU A 259 2.68 -22.21 -10.18
CA GLU A 259 3.35 -22.22 -8.89
C GLU A 259 3.23 -23.58 -8.18
N GLU A 260 2.11 -24.26 -8.36
CA GLU A 260 1.84 -25.57 -7.75
C GLU A 260 2.59 -26.68 -8.50
N GLU A 261 2.58 -26.68 -9.83
CA GLU A 261 3.31 -27.67 -10.66
C GLU A 261 4.84 -27.60 -10.47
N GLU A 262 5.41 -26.37 -10.36
CA GLU A 262 6.86 -26.20 -10.16
C GLU A 262 7.29 -26.48 -8.71
N GLY A 263 6.36 -26.36 -7.74
CA GLY A 263 6.61 -26.64 -6.31
C GLY A 263 6.59 -28.15 -5.99
N GLU A 264 5.77 -28.94 -6.69
CA GLU A 264 5.68 -30.40 -6.49
C GLU A 264 6.85 -31.15 -7.15
N GLY A 265 7.48 -30.61 -8.19
CA GLY A 265 8.62 -31.22 -8.87
C GLY A 265 9.99 -31.10 -8.16
N GLU A 266 10.10 -30.34 -7.08
CA GLU A 266 11.36 -30.20 -6.29
C GLU A 266 11.35 -31.08 -5.03
N GLY A 267 10.34 -31.89 -4.80
CA GLY A 267 10.19 -32.81 -3.64
C GLY A 267 10.60 -34.26 -3.89
N GLU A 268 11.06 -34.59 -5.08
CA GLU A 268 11.67 -35.89 -5.42
C GLU A 268 13.19 -35.62 -5.66
#